data_62e763f9fabd52d6bdc5674a36a53247
#
_entry.id   62e763f9fabd52d6bdc5674a36a53247
#
_cell.length_a   1.000
_cell.length_b   1.000
_cell.length_c   1.000
_cell.angle_alpha   90.00
_cell.angle_beta   90.00
_cell.angle_gamma   90.00
#
_symmetry.space_group_name_H-M   'P 1'
#
loop_
_entity.id
_entity.type
_entity.pdbx_description
1 polymer ?
#
loop_
_entity_poly.entity_id
_entity_poly.type
_entity_poly.pdbx_seq_one_letter_code
_entity_poly.pdbx_strand_id
1 'polypeptide(L)'
;YLPTYLFEEPEVGLLTATISEALPGTFLKEPVYNFNRKHRAAYLYDKEVVVLIDEHSQSAPEFAAMLVQNGEKVTLMGENTVGADGYCLILPIPGGNMVMYTACGIYTPDGGQTQRIGALPDIEVKKTIEGIKEGRDEVKEAAVKYLKEKK
;
A
#
# COMPACT_ATOMS: atom_id res chain seq x y z
N TYR A 1 -4.52 3.80 12.51
CA TYR A 1 -5.74 4.15 11.73
C TYR A 1 -5.59 5.48 10.97
N LEU A 2 -4.47 5.64 10.22
CA LEU A 2 -4.22 6.85 9.43
C LEU A 2 -5.39 7.20 8.47
N PRO A 3 -6.01 6.24 7.74
CA PRO A 3 -7.08 6.57 6.81
C PRO A 3 -8.28 7.30 7.43
N THR A 4 -8.58 7.08 8.71
CA THR A 4 -9.72 7.75 9.36
C THR A 4 -9.59 9.28 9.44
N TYR A 5 -8.38 9.80 9.25
CA TYR A 5 -8.10 11.23 9.22
C TYR A 5 -8.05 11.80 7.81
N LEU A 6 -7.97 10.94 6.78
CA LEU A 6 -7.76 11.33 5.39
C LEU A 6 -9.03 11.24 4.54
N PHE A 7 -10.00 10.45 4.96
CA PHE A 7 -11.24 10.22 4.22
C PHE A 7 -12.46 10.62 5.02
N GLU A 8 -13.39 11.29 4.37
CA GLU A 8 -14.66 11.69 4.98
C GLU A 8 -15.59 10.49 5.16
N GLU A 9 -15.66 9.64 4.15
CA GLU A 9 -16.47 8.41 4.14
C GLU A 9 -15.59 7.20 3.78
N PRO A 10 -15.99 5.99 4.22
CA PRO A 10 -15.30 4.76 3.82
C PRO A 10 -15.40 4.52 2.32
N GLU A 11 -14.27 4.36 1.68
CA GLU A 11 -14.15 4.02 0.26
C GLU A 11 -13.44 2.68 0.08
N VAL A 12 -13.68 2.02 -1.04
CA VAL A 12 -12.97 0.80 -1.38
C VAL A 12 -11.55 1.17 -1.79
N GLY A 13 -10.58 0.86 -0.94
CA GLY A 13 -9.17 1.11 -1.21
C GLY A 13 -8.47 -0.02 -1.96
N LEU A 14 -8.92 -1.26 -1.72
CA LEU A 14 -8.36 -2.47 -2.32
C LEU A 14 -9.43 -3.55 -2.46
N LEU A 15 -9.12 -4.61 -3.22
CA LEU A 15 -9.85 -5.87 -3.19
C LEU A 15 -8.91 -6.98 -2.70
N THR A 16 -9.42 -7.88 -1.87
CA THR A 16 -8.75 -9.14 -1.54
C THR A 16 -9.39 -10.29 -2.31
N ALA A 17 -8.60 -11.27 -2.70
CA ALA A 17 -9.10 -12.51 -3.31
C ALA A 17 -8.63 -13.71 -2.50
N THR A 18 -9.58 -14.49 -2.00
CA THR A 18 -9.33 -15.72 -1.22
C THR A 18 -9.94 -16.91 -1.91
N ILE A 19 -9.41 -18.10 -1.64
CA ILE A 19 -9.95 -19.35 -2.20
C ILE A 19 -11.33 -19.61 -1.60
N SER A 20 -12.29 -19.97 -2.44
CA SER A 20 -13.59 -20.45 -1.99
C SER A 20 -13.50 -21.89 -1.49
N GLU A 21 -13.89 -22.13 -0.23
CA GLU A 21 -13.98 -23.49 0.33
C GLU A 21 -15.11 -24.30 -0.33
N ALA A 22 -16.19 -23.62 -0.73
CA ALA A 22 -17.37 -24.27 -1.32
C ALA A 22 -17.17 -24.64 -2.81
N LEU A 23 -16.32 -23.92 -3.52
CA LEU A 23 -16.10 -24.08 -4.97
C LEU A 23 -14.60 -24.10 -5.26
N PRO A 24 -13.95 -25.28 -5.23
CA PRO A 24 -12.52 -25.42 -5.51
C PRO A 24 -12.13 -24.80 -6.86
N GLY A 25 -11.03 -24.05 -6.87
CA GLY A 25 -10.55 -23.33 -8.05
C GLY A 25 -11.20 -21.96 -8.29
N THR A 26 -12.16 -21.57 -7.43
CA THR A 26 -12.80 -20.24 -7.48
C THR A 26 -12.21 -19.34 -6.43
N PHE A 27 -12.03 -18.07 -6.78
CA PHE A 27 -11.59 -17.03 -5.85
C PHE A 27 -12.73 -16.06 -5.56
N LEU A 28 -12.94 -15.78 -4.28
CA LEU A 28 -13.90 -14.77 -3.82
C LEU A 28 -13.16 -13.44 -3.69
N LYS A 29 -13.61 -12.44 -4.43
CA LYS A 29 -13.08 -11.07 -4.30
C LYS A 29 -13.98 -10.27 -3.37
N GLU A 30 -13.36 -9.67 -2.36
CA GLU A 30 -14.05 -8.88 -1.35
C GLU A 30 -13.43 -7.48 -1.24
N PRO A 31 -14.25 -6.43 -1.10
CA PRO A 31 -13.74 -5.06 -0.95
C PRO A 31 -13.11 -4.86 0.43
N VAL A 32 -11.98 -4.18 0.44
CA VAL A 32 -11.34 -3.66 1.65
C VAL A 32 -11.54 -2.16 1.67
N TYR A 33 -12.27 -1.69 2.64
CA TYR A 33 -12.49 -0.28 2.84
C TYR A 33 -11.30 0.36 3.57
N ASN A 34 -10.96 1.57 3.21
CA ASN A 34 -9.86 2.33 3.81
C ASN A 34 -10.01 2.49 5.33
N PHE A 35 -11.25 2.60 5.85
CA PHE A 35 -11.54 2.50 7.29
C PHE A 35 -12.96 2.01 7.55
N ASN A 36 -13.25 1.67 8.81
CA ASN A 36 -14.60 1.35 9.27
C ASN A 36 -15.25 2.60 9.87
N ARG A 37 -16.49 2.91 9.51
CA ARG A 37 -17.28 4.06 10.04
C ARG A 37 -17.26 4.18 11.56
N LYS A 38 -17.19 3.07 12.28
CA LYS A 38 -17.10 3.04 13.75
C LYS A 38 -15.80 3.66 14.29
N HIS A 39 -14.78 3.79 13.44
CA HIS A 39 -13.47 4.33 13.78
C HIS A 39 -13.21 5.70 13.15
N ARG A 40 -14.27 6.40 12.74
CA ARG A 40 -14.15 7.74 12.16
C ARG A 40 -13.43 8.67 13.14
N ALA A 41 -12.46 9.42 12.66
CA ALA A 41 -11.77 10.43 13.45
C ALA A 41 -12.70 11.61 13.78
N ALA A 42 -12.42 12.28 14.89
CA ALA A 42 -13.19 13.44 15.32
C ALA A 42 -12.97 14.67 14.40
N TYR A 43 -11.90 14.68 13.63
CA TYR A 43 -11.57 15.72 12.65
C TYR A 43 -10.84 15.11 11.46
N LEU A 44 -10.95 15.74 10.30
CA LEU A 44 -10.20 15.39 9.11
C LEU A 44 -8.93 16.23 9.02
N TYR A 45 -7.88 15.61 8.53
CA TYR A 45 -6.66 16.32 8.19
C TYR A 45 -6.82 16.93 6.79
N ASP A 46 -6.84 18.26 6.72
CA ASP A 46 -7.22 19.03 5.53
C ASP A 46 -6.04 19.50 4.66
N LYS A 47 -4.82 19.04 4.98
CA LYS A 47 -3.60 19.41 4.23
C LYS A 47 -3.13 18.28 3.33
N GLU A 48 -2.27 18.63 2.36
CA GLU A 48 -1.58 17.67 1.52
C GLU A 48 -0.76 16.68 2.34
N VAL A 49 -0.80 15.43 1.94
CA VAL A 49 -0.05 14.32 2.54
C VAL A 49 0.79 13.65 1.46
N VAL A 50 2.07 13.48 1.72
CA VAL A 50 2.94 12.68 0.86
C VAL A 50 3.33 11.41 1.59
N VAL A 51 3.06 10.27 0.97
CA VAL A 51 3.48 8.95 1.44
C VAL A 51 4.73 8.56 0.66
N LEU A 52 5.85 8.37 1.38
CA LEU A 52 7.09 7.95 0.77
C LEU A 52 7.12 6.44 0.64
N ILE A 53 7.41 5.94 -0.56
CA ILE A 53 7.52 4.52 -0.87
C ILE A 53 8.83 4.26 -1.62
N ASP A 54 9.35 3.04 -1.50
CA ASP A 54 10.55 2.62 -2.18
C ASP A 54 10.56 1.11 -2.45
N GLU A 55 11.62 0.65 -3.11
CA GLU A 55 11.87 -0.73 -3.48
C GLU A 55 12.03 -1.70 -2.28
N HIS A 56 12.05 -1.20 -1.06
CA HIS A 56 12.08 -2.00 0.18
C HIS A 56 10.72 -2.07 0.86
N SER A 57 9.77 -1.26 0.43
CA SER A 57 8.41 -1.29 0.94
C SER A 57 7.74 -2.59 0.51
N GLN A 58 7.40 -3.46 1.46
CA GLN A 58 6.88 -4.81 1.22
C GLN A 58 5.70 -5.13 2.13
N SER A 59 4.69 -5.87 1.61
CA SER A 59 3.55 -6.41 2.39
C SER A 59 2.73 -5.29 3.07
N ALA A 60 2.59 -5.27 4.38
CA ALA A 60 1.77 -4.30 5.11
C ALA A 60 2.05 -2.82 4.78
N PRO A 61 3.29 -2.35 4.58
CA PRO A 61 3.58 -1.02 4.02
C PRO A 61 2.99 -0.78 2.63
N GLU A 62 3.05 -1.76 1.72
CA GLU A 62 2.43 -1.65 0.39
C GLU A 62 0.91 -1.52 0.51
N PHE A 63 0.31 -2.42 1.30
CA PHE A 63 -1.12 -2.41 1.59
C PHE A 63 -1.56 -1.05 2.15
N ALA A 64 -0.83 -0.53 3.13
CA ALA A 64 -1.14 0.76 3.75
C ALA A 64 -1.03 1.93 2.76
N ALA A 65 0.00 1.94 1.91
CA ALA A 65 0.20 2.96 0.89
C ALA A 65 -0.95 2.95 -0.13
N MET A 66 -1.25 1.78 -0.69
CA MET A 66 -2.34 1.62 -1.67
C MET A 66 -3.71 1.95 -1.06
N LEU A 67 -3.92 1.60 0.22
CA LEU A 67 -5.19 1.88 0.92
C LEU A 67 -5.50 3.38 1.05
N VAL A 68 -4.47 4.22 1.10
CA VAL A 68 -4.62 5.67 1.23
C VAL A 68 -4.43 6.44 -0.08
N GLN A 69 -3.91 5.79 -1.12
CA GLN A 69 -3.59 6.43 -2.41
C GLN A 69 -4.79 7.12 -3.07
N ASN A 70 -6.01 6.61 -2.86
CA ASN A 70 -7.22 7.21 -3.42
C ASN A 70 -7.68 8.49 -2.72
N GLY A 71 -7.01 8.92 -1.65
CA GLY A 71 -7.33 10.16 -0.94
C GLY A 71 -7.03 11.39 -1.80
N GLU A 72 -7.97 12.33 -1.91
CA GLU A 72 -7.85 13.53 -2.75
C GLU A 72 -6.57 14.36 -2.50
N LYS A 73 -6.08 14.34 -1.26
CA LYS A 73 -4.90 15.10 -0.82
C LYS A 73 -3.71 14.20 -0.50
N VAL A 74 -3.72 12.97 -1.00
CA VAL A 74 -2.64 11.99 -0.79
C VAL A 74 -1.86 11.82 -2.08
N THR A 75 -0.55 11.89 -1.99
CA THR A 75 0.38 11.66 -3.10
C THR A 75 1.40 10.62 -2.68
N LEU A 76 1.53 9.51 -3.41
CA LEU A 76 2.61 8.56 -3.25
C LEU A 76 3.84 9.07 -4.01
N MET A 77 4.99 9.10 -3.35
CA MET A 77 6.23 9.59 -3.95
C MET A 77 7.40 8.66 -3.66
N GLY A 78 8.22 8.42 -4.67
CA GLY A 78 9.42 7.58 -4.59
C GLY A 78 9.53 6.58 -5.72
N GLU A 79 9.81 5.33 -5.41
CA GLU A 79 9.93 4.25 -6.37
C GLU A 79 8.88 3.16 -6.11
N ASN A 80 8.62 2.31 -7.11
CA ASN A 80 7.70 1.18 -6.96
C ASN A 80 8.08 0.33 -5.76
N THR A 81 7.08 -0.16 -5.06
CA THR A 81 7.28 -1.11 -3.97
C THR A 81 7.59 -2.52 -4.52
N VAL A 82 7.86 -3.47 -3.62
CA VAL A 82 8.28 -4.84 -3.98
C VAL A 82 7.24 -5.59 -4.83
N GLY A 83 5.97 -5.33 -4.63
CA GLY A 83 4.90 -6.12 -5.25
C GLY A 83 4.74 -7.50 -4.62
N ALA A 84 4.90 -7.59 -3.31
CA ALA A 84 4.79 -8.82 -2.53
C ALA A 84 3.90 -8.60 -1.31
N ASP A 85 2.62 -8.44 -1.56
CA ASP A 85 1.59 -8.24 -0.53
C ASP A 85 0.65 -9.45 -0.42
N GLY A 86 -0.13 -9.49 0.66
CA GLY A 86 -1.06 -10.55 1.01
C GLY A 86 -0.58 -11.37 2.21
N TYR A 87 -1.54 -11.86 3.01
CA TYR A 87 -1.19 -12.68 4.16
C TYR A 87 -0.59 -14.03 3.74
N CYS A 88 0.35 -14.51 4.55
CA CYS A 88 1.03 -15.77 4.31
C CYS A 88 0.48 -16.88 5.18
N LEU A 89 0.37 -18.08 4.63
CA LEU A 89 0.14 -19.32 5.37
C LEU A 89 1.46 -20.10 5.51
N ILE A 90 1.60 -20.76 6.66
CA ILE A 90 2.75 -21.62 6.96
C ILE A 90 2.24 -23.04 7.04
N LEU A 91 2.81 -23.92 6.21
CA LEU A 91 2.54 -25.35 6.22
C LEU A 91 3.73 -26.08 6.84
N PRO A 92 3.53 -26.81 7.95
CA PRO A 92 4.54 -27.72 8.44
C PRO A 92 4.65 -28.92 7.50
N ILE A 93 5.88 -29.32 7.17
CA ILE A 93 6.17 -30.51 6.37
C ILE A 93 7.03 -31.49 7.16
N PRO A 94 7.06 -32.78 6.78
CA PRO A 94 7.87 -33.81 7.48
C PRO A 94 9.34 -33.37 7.61
N GLY A 95 9.94 -33.77 8.75
CA GLY A 95 11.33 -33.41 9.07
C GLY A 95 11.49 -32.09 9.83
N GLY A 96 10.41 -31.49 10.32
CA GLY A 96 10.45 -30.22 11.10
C GLY A 96 10.64 -28.96 10.27
N ASN A 97 10.54 -29.06 8.95
CA ASN A 97 10.61 -27.94 8.03
C ASN A 97 9.23 -27.28 7.85
N MET A 98 9.22 -26.08 7.27
CA MET A 98 8.01 -25.32 6.96
C MET A 98 8.08 -24.73 5.56
N VAL A 99 6.93 -24.66 4.90
CA VAL A 99 6.75 -23.90 3.66
C VAL A 99 5.84 -22.73 3.95
N MET A 100 6.25 -21.55 3.54
CA MET A 100 5.44 -20.33 3.61
C MET A 100 5.05 -19.88 2.20
N TYR A 101 3.78 -19.50 2.02
CA TYR A 101 3.29 -19.00 0.75
C TYR A 101 2.19 -17.94 0.98
N THR A 102 2.03 -17.04 0.01
CA THR A 102 0.96 -16.05 0.03
C THR A 102 -0.39 -16.72 -0.23
N ALA A 103 -1.36 -16.52 0.63
CA ALA A 103 -2.64 -17.20 0.62
C ALA A 103 -3.82 -16.33 0.13
N CYS A 104 -3.60 -15.05 -0.14
CA CYS A 104 -4.61 -14.19 -0.75
C CYS A 104 -4.00 -13.29 -1.82
N GLY A 105 -4.79 -12.98 -2.84
CA GLY A 105 -4.45 -11.95 -3.82
C GLY A 105 -4.88 -10.58 -3.32
N ILE A 106 -4.09 -9.55 -3.63
CA ILE A 106 -4.42 -8.15 -3.42
C ILE A 106 -4.57 -7.50 -4.80
N TYR A 107 -5.62 -6.70 -4.95
CA TYR A 107 -5.94 -6.04 -6.20
C TYR A 107 -6.33 -4.58 -5.94
N THR A 108 -6.09 -3.73 -6.92
CA THR A 108 -6.62 -2.36 -6.93
C THR A 108 -8.16 -2.35 -6.98
N PRO A 109 -8.84 -1.25 -6.64
CA PRO A 109 -10.31 -1.19 -6.65
C PRO A 109 -10.94 -1.51 -8.00
N ASP A 110 -10.25 -1.20 -9.11
CA ASP A 110 -10.66 -1.52 -10.47
C ASP A 110 -10.33 -2.97 -10.90
N GLY A 111 -9.72 -3.75 -10.01
CA GLY A 111 -9.38 -5.16 -10.22
C GLY A 111 -8.01 -5.41 -10.82
N GLY A 112 -7.15 -4.41 -10.92
CA GLY A 112 -5.76 -4.54 -11.34
C GLY A 112 -4.95 -5.37 -10.34
N GLN A 113 -4.03 -6.20 -10.84
CA GLN A 113 -3.16 -7.02 -10.00
C GLN A 113 -2.06 -6.18 -9.37
N THR A 114 -1.81 -6.35 -8.06
CA THR A 114 -0.69 -5.70 -7.36
C THR A 114 0.51 -6.61 -7.18
N GLN A 115 0.31 -7.93 -7.18
CA GLN A 115 1.38 -8.92 -7.05
C GLN A 115 2.40 -8.77 -8.17
N ARG A 116 3.70 -8.66 -7.82
CA ARG A 116 4.85 -8.41 -8.72
C ARG A 116 4.84 -7.03 -9.40
N ILE A 117 3.91 -6.16 -9.04
CA ILE A 117 3.81 -4.79 -9.56
C ILE A 117 4.09 -3.79 -8.44
N GLY A 118 3.46 -4.01 -7.28
CA GLY A 118 3.55 -3.13 -6.11
C GLY A 118 2.62 -1.92 -6.18
N ALA A 119 2.76 -1.04 -5.22
CA ALA A 119 2.22 0.30 -5.26
C ALA A 119 3.06 1.15 -6.21
N LEU A 120 2.40 1.83 -7.13
CA LEU A 120 3.06 2.74 -8.07
C LEU A 120 3.03 4.15 -7.48
N PRO A 121 4.15 4.88 -7.50
CA PRO A 121 4.16 6.27 -7.05
C PRO A 121 3.42 7.17 -8.04
N ASP A 122 2.73 8.18 -7.53
CA ASP A 122 2.14 9.25 -8.35
C ASP A 122 3.23 10.18 -8.89
N ILE A 123 4.33 10.31 -8.12
CA ILE A 123 5.51 11.07 -8.50
C ILE A 123 6.75 10.19 -8.30
N GLU A 124 7.37 9.77 -9.40
CA GLU A 124 8.59 8.98 -9.35
C GLU A 124 9.78 9.84 -8.95
N VAL A 125 10.50 9.42 -7.92
CA VAL A 125 11.76 10.03 -7.47
C VAL A 125 12.75 8.93 -7.13
N LYS A 126 13.86 8.90 -7.84
CA LYS A 126 14.93 7.90 -7.65
C LYS A 126 16.08 8.47 -6.85
N LYS A 127 16.65 7.64 -6.00
CA LYS A 127 17.90 7.95 -5.30
C LYS A 127 19.05 7.94 -6.29
N THR A 128 19.94 8.94 -6.22
CA THR A 128 21.16 8.97 -7.03
C THR A 128 22.36 8.41 -6.25
N ILE A 129 23.35 7.92 -6.98
CA ILE A 129 24.63 7.46 -6.36
C ILE A 129 25.30 8.61 -5.59
N GLU A 130 25.24 9.81 -6.14
CA GLU A 130 25.78 11.02 -5.53
C GLU A 130 25.03 11.37 -4.25
N GLY A 131 23.69 11.36 -4.29
CA GLY A 131 22.83 11.61 -3.10
C GLY A 131 23.11 10.61 -1.97
N ILE A 132 23.25 9.31 -2.31
CA ILE A 132 23.59 8.27 -1.34
C ILE A 132 24.98 8.51 -0.73
N LYS A 133 25.99 8.87 -1.51
CA LYS A 133 27.34 9.19 -1.02
C LYS A 133 27.36 10.40 -0.10
N GLU A 134 26.51 11.37 -0.36
CA GLU A 134 26.35 12.59 0.43
C GLU A 134 25.44 12.40 1.66
N GLY A 135 24.83 11.23 1.81
CA GLY A 135 23.88 10.94 2.89
C GLY A 135 22.55 11.70 2.79
N ARG A 136 22.15 12.09 1.56
CA ARG A 136 20.91 12.82 1.29
C ARG A 136 19.76 11.84 1.14
N ASP A 137 18.59 12.30 1.55
CA ASP A 137 17.31 11.64 1.28
C ASP A 137 16.56 12.44 0.19
N GLU A 138 16.88 12.14 -1.05
CA GLU A 138 16.36 12.88 -2.21
C GLU A 138 14.83 12.74 -2.35
N VAL A 139 14.26 11.61 -1.94
CA VAL A 139 12.81 11.39 -1.96
C VAL A 139 12.13 12.32 -0.95
N LYS A 140 12.66 12.38 0.28
CA LYS A 140 12.18 13.30 1.31
C LYS A 140 12.37 14.77 0.92
N GLU A 141 13.49 15.12 0.32
CA GLU A 141 13.76 16.48 -0.18
C GLU A 141 12.71 16.90 -1.22
N ALA A 142 12.41 16.00 -2.18
CA ALA A 142 11.39 16.22 -3.20
C ALA A 142 10.00 16.38 -2.58
N ALA A 143 9.64 15.54 -1.62
CA ALA A 143 8.37 15.62 -0.90
C ALA A 143 8.21 16.95 -0.15
N VAL A 144 9.25 17.39 0.54
CA VAL A 144 9.24 18.69 1.25
C VAL A 144 9.10 19.86 0.27
N LYS A 145 9.76 19.79 -0.90
CA LYS A 145 9.61 20.79 -1.95
C LYS A 145 8.17 20.81 -2.46
N TYR A 146 7.62 19.67 -2.83
CA TYR A 146 6.24 19.52 -3.29
C TYR A 146 5.23 20.12 -2.30
N LEU A 147 5.34 19.77 -1.01
CA LEU A 147 4.44 20.30 0.02
C LEU A 147 4.57 21.82 0.25
N LYS A 148 5.73 22.41 -0.02
CA LYS A 148 5.91 23.88 0.03
C LYS A 148 5.24 24.59 -1.14
N GLU A 149 5.21 23.98 -2.32
CA GLU A 149 4.60 24.52 -3.53
C GLU A 149 3.06 24.43 -3.51
N LYS A 150 2.50 23.52 -2.69
CA LYS A 150 1.06 23.32 -2.50
C LYS A 150 0.44 24.18 -1.40
N LYS A 151 1.24 24.93 -0.65
CA LYS A 151 0.77 25.90 0.36
C LYS A 151 0.31 27.17 -0.34
#